data_db85cd83c7d1b4fe3e7025aa7c81faf9
#
_entry.id   db85cd83c7d1b4fe3e7025aa7c81faf9
#
_cell.length_a   1.000
_cell.length_b   1.000
_cell.length_c   1.000
_cell.angle_alpha   90.00
_cell.angle_beta   90.00
_cell.angle_gamma   90.00
#
_symmetry.space_group_name_H-M   'P 1'
#
loop_
_entity.id
_entity.type
_entity.pdbx_description
1 polymer ?
#
loop_
_entity_poly.entity_id
_entity_poly.type
_entity_poly.pdbx_seq_one_letter_code
_entity_poly.pdbx_strand_id
1 'polypeptide(L)'
;MADENPRAGEVQNLTPAEVARGLTEGRMLLVDVREPNEIAVERYPDAVVVPLSMFDPADIPDPQGKQVVFACRSGRRSVTASLAAQDQGYPYKTHLAGGILAWKAAGLPTDT
;
A
#
# COMPACT_ATOMS: atom_id res chain seq x y z
N MET A 1 -20.84 17.48 -11.67
CA MET A 1 -20.69 17.26 -11.11
C MET A 1 -20.25 16.68 -10.69
N ALA A 2 -20.42 16.25 -11.00
CA ALA A 2 -20.11 15.71 -10.54
C ALA A 2 -19.73 15.23 -10.02
N ASP A 3 -19.70 14.90 -9.92
CA ASP A 3 -19.17 14.41 -9.23
C ASP A 3 -18.08 14.65 -8.66
N GLU A 4 -17.90 15.20 -8.32
CA GLU A 4 -16.90 15.71 -7.86
C GLU A 4 -16.65 15.45 -6.57
N ASN A 5 -17.45 15.07 -5.84
CA ASN A 5 -17.07 14.59 -4.63
C ASN A 5 -16.13 13.51 -4.77
N PRO A 6 -15.23 13.26 -3.85
CA PRO A 6 -14.41 12.10 -3.86
C PRO A 6 -15.32 10.92 -3.89
N ARG A 7 -15.11 10.07 -4.84
CA ARG A 7 -15.91 8.96 -4.94
C ARG A 7 -15.21 7.79 -4.40
N ALA A 8 -15.98 6.83 -3.92
CA ALA A 8 -15.45 5.52 -3.66
C ALA A 8 -14.77 5.06 -4.93
N GLY A 9 -13.60 4.50 -4.82
CA GLY A 9 -12.86 4.07 -5.97
C GLY A 9 -11.72 4.98 -6.37
N GLU A 10 -11.58 6.12 -5.71
CA GLU A 10 -10.45 6.99 -5.96
C GLU A 10 -9.23 6.50 -5.21
N VAL A 11 -8.09 6.38 -5.88
CA VAL A 11 -6.83 5.95 -5.27
C VAL A 11 -5.76 6.99 -5.57
N GLN A 12 -5.09 7.47 -4.52
CA GLN A 12 -4.05 8.47 -4.65
C GLN A 12 -2.69 7.80 -4.77
N ASN A 13 -1.88 8.31 -5.69
CA ASN A 13 -0.53 7.82 -5.92
C ASN A 13 0.45 8.52 -5.01
N LEU A 14 1.28 7.76 -4.31
CA LEU A 14 2.41 8.30 -3.57
C LEU A 14 3.70 7.82 -4.19
N THR A 15 4.72 8.67 -4.19
CA THR A 15 6.03 8.30 -4.71
C THR A 15 6.80 7.48 -3.67
N PRO A 16 7.81 6.71 -4.10
CA PRO A 16 8.66 6.01 -3.15
C PRO A 16 9.28 6.93 -2.10
N ALA A 17 9.71 8.13 -2.51
CA ALA A 17 10.31 9.08 -1.57
C ALA A 17 9.30 9.54 -0.52
N GLU A 18 8.07 9.83 -0.92
CA GLU A 18 7.02 10.23 0.01
C GLU A 18 6.72 9.13 1.01
N VAL A 19 6.62 7.89 0.53
CA VAL A 19 6.33 6.75 1.39
C VAL A 19 7.50 6.50 2.35
N ALA A 20 8.72 6.51 1.84
CA ALA A 20 9.90 6.30 2.69
C ALA A 20 9.95 7.33 3.81
N ARG A 21 9.68 8.59 3.50
CA ARG A 21 9.65 9.65 4.50
C ARG A 21 8.56 9.42 5.53
N GLY A 22 7.35 9.07 5.08
CA GLY A 22 6.24 8.82 5.98
C GLY A 22 6.49 7.65 6.91
N LEU A 23 7.16 6.61 6.42
CA LEU A 23 7.51 5.46 7.26
C LEU A 23 8.56 5.86 8.29
N THR A 24 9.58 6.59 7.88
CA THR A 24 10.63 7.04 8.79
C THR A 24 10.07 7.94 9.88
N GLU A 25 9.11 8.79 9.53
CA GLU A 25 8.49 9.72 10.48
C GLU A 25 7.36 9.09 11.31
N GLY A 26 7.07 7.82 11.06
CA GLY A 26 6.01 7.13 11.81
C GLY A 26 4.60 7.57 11.43
N ARG A 27 4.41 8.17 10.27
CA ARG A 27 3.10 8.66 9.83
C ARG A 27 2.36 7.70 8.91
N MET A 28 3.04 6.66 8.42
CA MET A 28 2.45 5.74 7.47
C MET A 28 2.61 4.30 7.93
N LEU A 29 1.65 3.46 7.53
CA LEU A 29 1.69 2.02 7.72
C LEU A 29 1.68 1.41 6.32
N LEU A 30 2.76 0.69 5.98
CA LEU A 30 2.87 0.07 4.65
C LEU A 30 2.27 -1.33 4.68
N VAL A 31 1.34 -1.58 3.77
CA VAL A 31 0.67 -2.88 3.65
C VAL A 31 1.01 -3.48 2.30
N ASP A 32 1.79 -4.56 2.33
CA ASP A 32 2.23 -5.27 1.14
C ASP A 32 1.18 -6.30 0.77
N VAL A 33 0.61 -6.19 -0.42
CA VAL A 33 -0.44 -7.10 -0.87
C VAL A 33 0.08 -8.11 -1.88
N ARG A 34 1.41 -8.29 -1.97
CA ARG A 34 1.99 -9.32 -2.80
C ARG A 34 1.80 -10.70 -2.16
N GLU A 35 2.07 -11.73 -2.94
CA GLU A 35 1.88 -13.10 -2.46
C GLU A 35 3.10 -13.59 -1.68
N PRO A 36 2.94 -14.61 -0.81
CA PRO A 36 4.04 -15.08 0.03
C PRO A 36 5.29 -15.52 -0.73
N ASN A 37 5.14 -16.08 -1.93
CA ASN A 37 6.30 -16.51 -2.71
C ASN A 37 7.14 -15.32 -3.18
N GLU A 38 6.52 -14.19 -3.43
CA GLU A 38 7.25 -12.96 -3.79
C GLU A 38 7.99 -12.40 -2.58
N ILE A 39 7.31 -12.40 -1.44
CA ILE A 39 7.86 -11.87 -0.20
C ILE A 39 9.03 -12.72 0.30
N ALA A 40 8.99 -14.02 0.05
CA ALA A 40 10.09 -14.91 0.43
C ALA A 40 11.37 -14.58 -0.31
N VAL A 41 11.29 -13.99 -1.50
CA VAL A 41 12.47 -13.62 -2.29
C VAL A 41 13.01 -12.25 -1.88
N GLU A 42 12.13 -11.28 -1.76
CA GLU A 42 12.52 -9.91 -1.43
C GLU A 42 11.31 -9.17 -0.89
N ARG A 43 11.48 -8.37 0.15
CA ARG A 43 10.36 -7.71 0.79
C ARG A 43 10.66 -6.28 1.17
N TYR A 44 9.60 -5.47 1.29
CA TYR A 44 9.70 -4.15 1.89
C TYR A 44 10.06 -4.30 3.36
N PRO A 45 10.91 -3.41 3.90
CA PRO A 45 11.20 -3.47 5.34
C PRO A 45 9.96 -3.15 6.16
N ASP A 46 9.73 -3.94 7.20
CA ASP A 46 8.70 -3.68 8.22
C ASP A 46 7.27 -3.52 7.68
N ALA A 47 6.97 -4.05 6.52
CA ALA A 47 5.62 -3.97 5.99
C ALA A 47 4.73 -5.05 6.61
N VAL A 48 3.46 -4.70 6.79
CA VAL A 48 2.44 -5.67 7.13
C VAL A 48 2.06 -6.40 5.85
N VAL A 49 1.88 -7.70 5.91
CA VAL A 49 1.57 -8.51 4.73
C VAL A 49 0.12 -8.96 4.76
N VAL A 50 -0.65 -8.55 3.75
CA VAL A 50 -2.04 -9.00 3.58
C VAL A 50 -2.18 -9.34 2.10
N PRO A 51 -1.95 -10.61 1.71
CA PRO A 51 -1.93 -10.99 0.29
C PRO A 51 -3.27 -10.72 -0.40
N LEU A 52 -3.21 -10.21 -1.62
CA LEU A 52 -4.42 -9.88 -2.36
C LEU A 52 -5.31 -11.10 -2.60
N SER A 53 -4.71 -12.27 -2.77
CA SER A 53 -5.47 -13.51 -3.01
C SER A 53 -6.38 -13.89 -1.85
N MET A 54 -6.07 -13.37 -0.65
CA MET A 54 -6.86 -13.62 0.55
C MET A 54 -7.18 -12.31 1.25
N PHE A 55 -7.43 -11.26 0.45
CA PHE A 55 -7.50 -9.92 0.98
C PHE A 55 -8.72 -9.70 1.86
N ASP A 56 -8.47 -9.30 3.07
CA ASP A 56 -9.50 -8.85 4.01
C ASP A 56 -8.93 -7.63 4.72
N PRO A 57 -9.47 -6.43 4.51
CA PRO A 57 -8.94 -5.24 5.16
C PRO A 57 -9.02 -5.30 6.69
N ALA A 58 -9.88 -6.17 7.23
CA ALA A 58 -9.93 -6.38 8.68
C ALA A 58 -8.65 -7.03 9.22
N ASP A 59 -7.84 -7.65 8.37
CA ASP A 59 -6.56 -8.23 8.77
C ASP A 59 -5.47 -7.17 8.92
N ILE A 60 -5.72 -5.94 8.48
CA ILE A 60 -4.78 -4.85 8.68
C ILE A 60 -4.88 -4.41 10.15
N PRO A 61 -3.76 -4.36 10.88
CA PRO A 61 -3.83 -3.92 12.28
C PRO A 61 -4.30 -2.47 12.37
N ASP A 62 -4.80 -2.09 13.54
CA ASP A 62 -5.23 -0.72 13.79
C ASP A 62 -4.10 0.23 13.40
N PRO A 63 -4.32 1.13 12.44
CA PRO A 63 -3.26 2.04 12.01
C PRO A 63 -2.87 3.09 13.05
N GLN A 64 -3.69 3.27 14.08
CA GLN A 64 -3.40 4.20 15.17
C GLN A 64 -3.11 5.62 14.67
N GLY A 65 -3.94 6.07 13.74
CA GLY A 65 -3.81 7.40 13.16
C GLY A 65 -2.84 7.50 12.00
N LYS A 66 -2.12 6.42 11.68
CA LYS A 66 -1.21 6.43 10.53
C LYS A 66 -1.98 6.26 9.24
N GLN A 67 -1.42 6.80 8.17
CA GLN A 67 -1.97 6.63 6.84
C GLN A 67 -1.61 5.25 6.31
N VAL A 68 -2.62 4.47 5.92
CA VAL A 68 -2.39 3.16 5.32
C VAL A 68 -2.01 3.33 3.86
N VAL A 69 -0.90 2.73 3.46
CA VAL A 69 -0.40 2.79 2.09
C VAL A 69 -0.26 1.36 1.58
N PHE A 70 -1.02 1.02 0.55
CA PHE A 70 -0.91 -0.31 -0.07
C PHE A 70 0.26 -0.33 -1.04
N ALA A 71 0.95 -1.45 -1.11
CA ALA A 71 2.09 -1.63 -1.99
C ALA A 71 2.08 -3.02 -2.61
N CYS A 72 2.63 -3.12 -3.82
CA CYS A 72 2.78 -4.41 -4.48
C CYS A 72 4.06 -4.40 -5.34
N ARG A 73 4.09 -5.14 -6.42
CA ARG A 73 5.27 -5.21 -7.26
C ARG A 73 5.38 -4.01 -8.22
N SER A 74 4.30 -3.70 -8.94
CA SER A 74 4.32 -2.69 -10.00
C SER A 74 3.27 -1.60 -9.85
N GLY A 75 2.41 -1.68 -8.84
CA GLY A 75 1.40 -0.66 -8.59
C GLY A 75 0.00 -1.01 -9.05
N ARG A 76 -0.24 -2.24 -9.53
CA ARG A 76 -1.58 -2.63 -9.97
C ARG A 76 -2.41 -3.26 -8.88
N ARG A 77 -1.86 -4.26 -8.21
CA ARG A 77 -2.59 -4.96 -7.14
C ARG A 77 -2.87 -4.04 -5.95
N SER A 78 -1.99 -3.07 -5.71
CA SER A 78 -2.20 -2.12 -4.62
C SER A 78 -3.39 -1.21 -4.88
N VAL A 79 -3.65 -0.86 -6.14
CA VAL A 79 -4.87 -0.12 -6.49
C VAL A 79 -6.09 -1.00 -6.22
N THR A 80 -6.06 -2.25 -6.67
CA THR A 80 -7.17 -3.18 -6.42
C THR A 80 -7.45 -3.34 -4.93
N ALA A 81 -6.38 -3.45 -4.11
CA ALA A 81 -6.54 -3.58 -2.66
C ALA A 81 -7.20 -2.35 -2.06
N SER A 82 -6.79 -1.15 -2.48
CA SER A 82 -7.38 0.08 -1.99
C SER A 82 -8.87 0.15 -2.33
N LEU A 83 -9.22 -0.21 -3.56
CA LEU A 83 -10.62 -0.21 -3.98
C LEU A 83 -11.44 -1.21 -3.18
N ALA A 84 -10.89 -2.40 -2.94
CA ALA A 84 -11.58 -3.42 -2.16
C ALA A 84 -11.81 -2.97 -0.71
N ALA A 85 -10.80 -2.30 -0.12
CA ALA A 85 -10.93 -1.78 1.24
C ALA A 85 -12.00 -0.68 1.30
N GLN A 86 -12.01 0.21 0.33
CA GLN A 86 -13.00 1.28 0.27
C GLN A 86 -14.41 0.73 0.13
N ASP A 87 -14.57 -0.34 -0.65
CA ASP A 87 -15.85 -1.00 -0.83
C ASP A 87 -16.41 -1.51 0.50
N GLN A 88 -15.56 -1.83 1.44
CA GLN A 88 -15.96 -2.29 2.76
C GLN A 88 -16.01 -1.17 3.80
N GLY A 89 -15.88 0.08 3.34
CA GLY A 89 -16.04 1.24 4.22
C GLY A 89 -14.76 1.73 4.88
N TYR A 90 -13.61 1.21 4.51
CA TYR A 90 -12.33 1.67 5.06
C TYR A 90 -11.82 2.89 4.29
N PRO A 91 -11.24 3.87 4.98
CA PRO A 91 -10.76 5.10 4.31
C PRO A 91 -9.32 4.94 3.79
N TYR A 92 -8.99 3.80 3.21
CA TYR A 92 -7.63 3.49 2.78
C TYR A 92 -7.49 3.78 1.29
N LYS A 93 -7.06 4.99 0.95
CA LYS A 93 -7.13 5.51 -0.41
C LYS A 93 -5.78 5.75 -1.07
N THR A 94 -4.68 5.31 -0.45
CA THR A 94 -3.36 5.61 -0.97
C THR A 94 -2.56 4.35 -1.27
N HIS A 95 -1.72 4.42 -2.29
CA HIS A 95 -0.83 3.32 -2.62
C HIS A 95 0.51 3.84 -3.11
N LEU A 96 1.52 2.99 -3.04
CA LEU A 96 2.86 3.26 -3.56
C LEU A 96 2.86 3.07 -5.07
N ALA A 97 2.95 4.15 -5.81
CA ALA A 97 2.98 4.10 -7.26
C ALA A 97 4.24 3.38 -7.73
N GLY A 98 4.08 2.46 -8.67
CA GLY A 98 5.20 1.71 -9.22
C GLY A 98 5.71 0.55 -8.38
N GLY A 99 5.21 0.40 -7.16
CA GLY A 99 5.51 -0.75 -6.30
C GLY A 99 6.98 -0.91 -5.96
N ILE A 100 7.37 -2.15 -5.66
CA ILE A 100 8.75 -2.43 -5.23
C ILE A 100 9.76 -2.13 -6.35
N LEU A 101 9.34 -2.20 -7.60
CA LEU A 101 10.21 -1.87 -8.72
C LEU A 101 10.61 -0.39 -8.66
N ALA A 102 9.65 0.51 -8.43
CA ALA A 102 9.94 1.93 -8.30
C ALA A 102 10.69 2.22 -7.00
N TRP A 103 10.35 1.53 -5.93
CA TRP A 103 11.03 1.64 -4.64
C TRP A 103 12.53 1.37 -4.79
N LYS A 104 12.87 0.26 -5.45
CA LYS A 104 14.28 -0.11 -5.67
C LYS A 104 14.96 0.85 -6.64
N ALA A 105 14.26 1.30 -7.67
CA ALA A 105 14.82 2.26 -8.62
C ALA A 105 15.15 3.60 -7.95
N ALA A 106 14.46 3.92 -6.87
CA ALA A 106 14.73 5.11 -6.07
C ALA A 106 15.89 4.90 -5.07
N GLY A 107 16.48 3.72 -5.05
CA GLY A 107 17.60 3.41 -4.16
C GLY A 107 17.17 3.08 -2.74
N LEU A 108 15.91 2.74 -2.52
CA LEU A 108 15.42 2.45 -1.18
C LEU A 108 15.62 0.98 -0.82
N PRO A 109 15.79 0.67 0.47
CA PRO A 109 16.21 -0.67 0.89
C PRO A 109 15.07 -1.70 0.82
N THR A 110 15.48 -2.93 0.57
CA THR A 110 14.61 -4.10 0.70
C THR A 110 15.35 -5.15 1.52
N ASP A 111 14.60 -6.09 2.07
CA ASP A 111 15.17 -7.22 2.81
C ASP A 111 15.09 -8.47 1.94
N THR A 112 16.12 -9.29 1.99
CA THR A 112 16.18 -10.54 1.23
C THR A 112 16.41 -11.74 2.14
#